data_6ae3d8a32e3068b7cb8b8ab5202921fe
#
_entry.id   6ae3d8a32e3068b7cb8b8ab5202921fe
#
_cell.length_a   1.000
_cell.length_b   1.000
_cell.length_c   1.000
_cell.angle_alpha   90.00
_cell.angle_beta   90.00
_cell.angle_gamma   90.00
#
_symmetry.space_group_name_H-M   'P 1'
#
loop_
_entity.id
_entity.type
_entity.pdbx_description
1 polymer ?
#
loop_
_entity_poly.entity_id
_entity_poly.type
_entity_poly.pdbx_seq_one_letter_code
_entity_poly.pdbx_strand_id
1 'polypeptide(L)'
;MTMHYGGDYNPEQWPEKTWHDDVRLMREAGVTMVSLGIFAWSRIQPAEGVFDFEWLDTVIDLLHEGGIAVDLATATASPPPWATEAYPQMLPRDENGAVYWPGSRQHFAPASPEYRRLASELVTAIAERYAKHPAVVMWHVNNEYGCHLNYDYSDNAAVAFRAWLAAKYQTVDALNAAWGTDFWSQRYTSFDQVVPPRKAPYSRNPAGELDFKRYTSDTLLDLYLMEKRIIRAAGAMQSVTTNFMGAFPPADYWAWAPHMDVVTDDNYPDPNDPESFRASAFARDLMRSLKPDTPWLLMEQATNALNWRPTNAPKAPGQMAALSMQAVARGADGIMFSSGASRGRAARSSTRRCCRKPAPAPAPGARSSNWGPSSPHCPRSRRAPATPAWPSCSTGRTGGRSATPTTPSCSTTSHSCSAGTPRSTGSTCRSTSYSRPQTSPGTASCSPRSSTC
;
A
#
# COMPACT_ATOMS: atom_id res chain seq x y z
N MET A 1 -13.27 -14.25 22.20
CA MET A 1 -13.38 -13.25 21.12
C MET A 1 -13.92 -13.91 19.88
N THR A 2 -14.84 -13.26 19.16
CA THR A 2 -15.33 -13.79 17.87
C THR A 2 -14.34 -13.39 16.80
N MET A 3 -13.80 -14.36 16.07
CA MET A 3 -12.89 -14.10 14.94
C MET A 3 -13.64 -13.40 13.80
N HIS A 4 -13.10 -12.31 13.29
CA HIS A 4 -13.66 -11.61 12.13
C HIS A 4 -13.38 -12.39 10.86
N TYR A 5 -14.40 -12.51 9.99
CA TYR A 5 -14.30 -13.18 8.68
C TYR A 5 -15.13 -12.42 7.66
N GLY A 6 -14.53 -12.05 6.53
CA GLY A 6 -15.22 -11.31 5.47
C GLY A 6 -14.30 -10.74 4.42
N GLY A 7 -14.51 -9.49 4.04
CA GLY A 7 -13.67 -8.81 3.03
C GLY A 7 -14.23 -7.48 2.59
N ASP A 8 -13.57 -6.87 1.60
CA ASP A 8 -14.01 -5.62 1.01
C ASP A 8 -15.38 -5.78 0.35
N TYR A 9 -16.25 -4.85 0.63
CA TYR A 9 -17.56 -4.74 0.00
C TYR A 9 -17.70 -3.36 -0.64
N ASN A 10 -17.91 -3.33 -1.95
CA ASN A 10 -18.00 -2.12 -2.74
C ASN A 10 -19.37 -2.04 -3.44
N PRO A 11 -20.47 -1.85 -2.68
CA PRO A 11 -21.85 -1.84 -3.20
C PRO A 11 -22.10 -0.69 -4.18
N GLU A 12 -21.37 0.41 -4.05
CA GLU A 12 -21.45 1.58 -4.95
C GLU A 12 -21.16 1.25 -6.42
N GLN A 13 -20.52 0.11 -6.67
CA GLN A 13 -20.20 -0.38 -8.02
C GLN A 13 -21.34 -1.18 -8.65
N TRP A 14 -22.44 -1.44 -7.91
CA TRP A 14 -23.50 -2.35 -8.30
C TRP A 14 -24.89 -1.72 -8.14
N PRO A 15 -25.89 -2.13 -8.95
CA PRO A 15 -27.26 -1.71 -8.73
C PRO A 15 -27.78 -2.18 -7.37
N GLU A 16 -28.59 -1.35 -6.72
CA GLU A 16 -29.18 -1.60 -5.40
C GLU A 16 -29.86 -2.99 -5.26
N LYS A 17 -30.58 -3.42 -6.30
CA LYS A 17 -31.21 -4.76 -6.33
C LYS A 17 -30.25 -5.92 -6.05
N THR A 18 -28.94 -5.72 -6.16
CA THR A 18 -27.95 -6.76 -5.86
C THR A 18 -27.54 -6.79 -4.39
N TRP A 19 -27.76 -5.73 -3.62
CA TRP A 19 -27.29 -5.59 -2.25
C TRP A 19 -27.96 -6.61 -1.31
N HIS A 20 -29.30 -6.78 -1.44
CA HIS A 20 -30.03 -7.80 -0.67
C HIS A 20 -29.52 -9.22 -0.92
N ASP A 21 -29.23 -9.56 -2.19
CA ASP A 21 -28.66 -10.86 -2.53
C ASP A 21 -27.24 -11.02 -1.98
N ASP A 22 -26.44 -9.94 -1.99
CA ASP A 22 -25.09 -9.95 -1.45
C ASP A 22 -25.12 -10.21 0.06
N VAL A 23 -25.95 -9.49 0.83
CA VAL A 23 -26.09 -9.70 2.28
C VAL A 23 -26.58 -11.11 2.60
N ARG A 24 -27.56 -11.64 1.86
CA ARG A 24 -28.01 -13.03 2.02
C ARG A 24 -26.85 -14.03 1.79
N LEU A 25 -26.06 -13.86 0.73
CA LEU A 25 -24.91 -14.73 0.44
C LEU A 25 -23.80 -14.61 1.48
N MET A 26 -23.55 -13.40 1.99
CA MET A 26 -22.60 -13.18 3.09
C MET A 26 -23.01 -13.95 4.35
N ARG A 27 -24.29 -13.89 4.72
CA ARG A 27 -24.82 -14.64 5.85
C ARG A 27 -24.67 -16.15 5.66
N GLU A 28 -25.04 -16.66 4.48
CA GLU A 28 -24.89 -18.09 4.14
C GLU A 28 -23.42 -18.56 4.21
N ALA A 29 -22.48 -17.66 3.92
CA ALA A 29 -21.04 -17.96 3.98
C ALA A 29 -20.44 -17.79 5.38
N GLY A 30 -21.20 -17.26 6.33
CA GLY A 30 -20.72 -16.99 7.68
C GLY A 30 -19.84 -15.73 7.79
N VAL A 31 -20.01 -14.76 6.89
CA VAL A 31 -19.33 -13.45 6.96
C VAL A 31 -19.80 -12.72 8.22
N THR A 32 -18.84 -12.22 9.00
CA THR A 32 -19.10 -11.51 10.26
C THR A 32 -18.80 -10.02 10.18
N MET A 33 -17.92 -9.59 9.24
CA MET A 33 -17.53 -8.18 9.06
C MET A 33 -17.18 -7.91 7.60
N VAL A 34 -17.43 -6.69 7.12
CA VAL A 34 -16.98 -6.19 5.83
C VAL A 34 -16.30 -4.83 5.97
N SER A 35 -15.27 -4.56 5.17
CA SER A 35 -14.74 -3.21 4.98
C SER A 35 -15.56 -2.50 3.91
N LEU A 36 -16.08 -1.31 4.21
CA LEU A 36 -17.09 -0.63 3.41
C LEU A 36 -16.66 0.79 3.04
N GLY A 37 -16.81 1.14 1.75
CA GLY A 37 -16.67 2.52 1.29
C GLY A 37 -15.23 3.00 1.08
N ILE A 38 -14.22 2.12 1.00
CA ILE A 38 -12.78 2.48 0.94
C ILE A 38 -12.48 3.50 -0.16
N PHE A 39 -13.10 3.39 -1.34
CA PHE A 39 -12.86 4.27 -2.48
C PHE A 39 -14.13 5.05 -2.90
N ALA A 40 -15.08 5.23 -2.00
CA ALA A 40 -16.40 5.75 -2.30
C ALA A 40 -16.51 7.29 -2.25
N TRP A 41 -15.40 8.05 -2.13
CA TRP A 41 -15.44 9.52 -1.96
C TRP A 41 -16.34 10.21 -2.99
N SER A 42 -16.12 9.95 -4.30
CA SER A 42 -16.91 10.58 -5.36
C SER A 42 -18.41 10.25 -5.33
N ARG A 43 -18.77 9.11 -4.73
CA ARG A 43 -20.16 8.69 -4.55
C ARG A 43 -20.79 9.32 -3.30
N ILE A 44 -20.00 9.49 -2.24
CA ILE A 44 -20.43 10.16 -1.01
C ILE A 44 -20.50 11.67 -1.19
N GLN A 45 -19.52 12.24 -1.92
CA GLN A 45 -19.42 13.69 -2.16
C GLN A 45 -19.31 13.96 -3.67
N PRO A 46 -20.43 14.03 -4.40
CA PRO A 46 -20.44 14.24 -5.85
C PRO A 46 -19.96 15.63 -6.29
N ALA A 47 -20.02 16.63 -5.41
CA ALA A 47 -19.47 17.96 -5.61
C ALA A 47 -19.00 18.52 -4.25
N GLU A 48 -18.16 19.56 -4.27
CA GLU A 48 -17.68 20.20 -3.05
C GLU A 48 -18.84 20.68 -2.18
N GLY A 49 -18.85 20.30 -0.91
CA GLY A 49 -19.89 20.63 0.06
C GLY A 49 -21.23 19.91 -0.14
N VAL A 50 -21.37 19.04 -1.14
CA VAL A 50 -22.60 18.30 -1.42
C VAL A 50 -22.38 16.82 -1.07
N PHE A 51 -23.15 16.30 -0.12
CA PHE A 51 -23.05 14.92 0.34
C PHE A 51 -24.31 14.11 -0.02
N ASP A 52 -24.11 12.86 -0.50
CA ASP A 52 -25.14 11.86 -0.77
C ASP A 52 -24.85 10.61 0.06
N PHE A 53 -25.58 10.45 1.17
CA PHE A 53 -25.44 9.32 2.08
C PHE A 53 -26.56 8.28 1.91
N GLU A 54 -27.59 8.52 1.11
CA GLU A 54 -28.79 7.68 1.03
C GLU A 54 -28.44 6.21 0.72
N TRP A 55 -27.59 6.02 -0.26
CA TRP A 55 -27.13 4.69 -0.64
C TRP A 55 -26.31 4.00 0.47
N LEU A 56 -25.49 4.77 1.20
CA LEU A 56 -24.61 4.24 2.25
C LEU A 56 -25.43 3.90 3.50
N ASP A 57 -26.41 4.71 3.85
CA ASP A 57 -27.38 4.42 4.91
C ASP A 57 -28.09 3.08 4.63
N THR A 58 -28.65 2.94 3.44
CA THR A 58 -29.37 1.71 3.01
C THR A 58 -28.46 0.48 3.15
N VAL A 59 -27.21 0.58 2.72
CA VAL A 59 -26.26 -0.55 2.77
C VAL A 59 -25.86 -0.90 4.20
N ILE A 60 -25.57 0.12 5.02
CA ILE A 60 -25.19 -0.12 6.44
C ILE A 60 -26.36 -0.74 7.21
N ASP A 61 -27.59 -0.28 6.98
CA ASP A 61 -28.80 -0.84 7.59
C ASP A 61 -29.02 -2.30 7.17
N LEU A 62 -28.90 -2.61 5.87
CA LEU A 62 -28.99 -3.99 5.37
C LEU A 62 -27.93 -4.92 5.98
N LEU A 63 -26.69 -4.44 6.15
CA LEU A 63 -25.63 -5.20 6.82
C LEU A 63 -25.96 -5.41 8.29
N HIS A 64 -26.46 -4.39 8.97
CA HIS A 64 -26.89 -4.47 10.36
C HIS A 64 -28.02 -5.50 10.56
N GLU A 65 -29.08 -5.44 9.75
CA GLU A 65 -30.17 -6.43 9.74
C GLU A 65 -29.66 -7.84 9.42
N GLY A 66 -28.63 -7.92 8.57
CA GLY A 66 -27.93 -9.16 8.26
C GLY A 66 -27.06 -9.72 9.39
N GLY A 67 -26.86 -8.96 10.49
CA GLY A 67 -25.94 -9.32 11.56
C GLY A 67 -24.46 -9.26 11.14
N ILE A 68 -24.12 -8.44 10.14
CA ILE A 68 -22.76 -8.26 9.61
C ILE A 68 -22.22 -6.92 10.12
N ALA A 69 -21.10 -6.95 10.80
CA ALA A 69 -20.41 -5.78 11.29
C ALA A 69 -19.73 -5.01 10.14
N VAL A 70 -19.52 -3.71 10.34
CA VAL A 70 -18.91 -2.81 9.36
C VAL A 70 -17.61 -2.23 9.92
N ASP A 71 -16.53 -2.40 9.17
CA ASP A 71 -15.31 -1.62 9.21
C ASP A 71 -15.48 -0.48 8.20
N LEU A 72 -15.88 0.73 8.70
CA LEU A 72 -16.29 1.84 7.85
C LEU A 72 -15.08 2.68 7.45
N ALA A 73 -14.86 2.82 6.14
CA ALA A 73 -13.76 3.60 5.62
C ALA A 73 -14.07 5.11 5.58
N THR A 74 -13.00 5.91 5.74
CA THR A 74 -13.07 7.38 5.57
C THR A 74 -13.09 7.81 4.10
N ALA A 75 -12.86 6.87 3.18
CA ALA A 75 -12.86 7.04 1.72
C ALA A 75 -11.80 8.01 1.15
N THR A 76 -10.86 8.49 1.97
CA THR A 76 -9.92 9.56 1.61
C THR A 76 -8.78 9.13 0.66
N ALA A 77 -8.63 7.81 0.40
CA ALA A 77 -7.57 7.27 -0.45
C ALA A 77 -7.67 7.66 -1.94
N SER A 78 -8.83 8.08 -2.42
CA SER A 78 -9.05 8.43 -3.83
C SER A 78 -9.88 9.71 -3.95
N PRO A 79 -9.23 10.88 -4.00
CA PRO A 79 -9.93 12.14 -4.25
C PRO A 79 -10.77 12.09 -5.54
N PRO A 80 -11.96 12.70 -5.55
CA PRO A 80 -12.83 12.70 -6.73
C PRO A 80 -12.28 13.62 -7.85
N PRO A 81 -12.68 13.39 -9.12
CA PRO A 81 -12.20 14.20 -10.24
C PRO A 81 -12.48 15.70 -10.08
N TRP A 82 -13.64 16.09 -9.52
CA TRP A 82 -13.95 17.50 -9.26
C TRP A 82 -12.96 18.19 -8.34
N ALA A 83 -12.42 17.46 -7.33
CA ALA A 83 -11.42 18.02 -6.42
C ALA A 83 -10.09 18.29 -7.12
N THR A 84 -9.65 17.39 -7.99
CA THR A 84 -8.41 17.56 -8.75
C THR A 84 -8.53 18.59 -9.89
N GLU A 85 -9.73 18.80 -10.41
CA GLU A 85 -10.02 19.87 -11.36
C GLU A 85 -9.99 21.25 -10.67
N ALA A 86 -10.66 21.38 -9.53
CA ALA A 86 -10.71 22.63 -8.77
C ALA A 86 -9.37 23.00 -8.13
N TYR A 87 -8.59 21.99 -7.69
CA TYR A 87 -7.35 22.17 -6.91
C TYR A 87 -6.19 21.34 -7.48
N PRO A 88 -5.74 21.60 -8.74
CA PRO A 88 -4.68 20.80 -9.38
C PRO A 88 -3.34 20.84 -8.63
N GLN A 89 -3.11 21.87 -7.79
CA GLN A 89 -1.93 21.96 -6.93
C GLN A 89 -1.87 20.88 -5.84
N MET A 90 -2.98 20.17 -5.56
CA MET A 90 -2.97 19.02 -4.65
C MET A 90 -2.40 17.74 -5.27
N LEU A 91 -2.14 17.73 -6.59
CA LEU A 91 -1.59 16.56 -7.25
C LEU A 91 -0.13 16.34 -6.89
N PRO A 92 0.29 15.11 -6.60
CA PRO A 92 1.66 14.80 -6.23
C PRO A 92 2.57 14.74 -7.47
N ARG A 93 3.88 14.81 -7.22
CA ARG A 93 4.90 14.73 -8.27
C ARG A 93 5.91 13.63 -7.98
N ASP A 94 6.44 13.03 -9.04
CA ASP A 94 7.59 12.14 -8.96
C ASP A 94 8.91 12.91 -8.77
N GLU A 95 10.02 12.19 -8.62
CA GLU A 95 11.35 12.80 -8.45
C GLU A 95 11.84 13.60 -9.67
N ASN A 96 11.25 13.37 -10.85
CA ASN A 96 11.56 14.08 -12.09
C ASN A 96 10.66 15.32 -12.28
N GLY A 97 9.69 15.54 -11.40
CA GLY A 97 8.71 16.63 -11.45
C GLY A 97 7.47 16.33 -12.27
N ALA A 98 7.31 15.11 -12.80
CA ALA A 98 6.10 14.70 -13.50
C ALA A 98 4.93 14.56 -12.52
N VAL A 99 3.76 15.06 -12.94
CA VAL A 99 2.53 15.03 -12.13
C VAL A 99 1.88 13.66 -12.22
N TYR A 100 1.45 13.11 -11.08
CA TYR A 100 0.56 11.94 -11.05
C TYR A 100 -0.89 12.39 -11.20
N TRP A 101 -1.49 12.01 -12.33
CA TRP A 101 -2.83 12.42 -12.70
C TRP A 101 -3.92 11.50 -12.13
N PRO A 102 -5.19 11.97 -12.00
CA PRO A 102 -6.33 11.13 -11.63
C PRO A 102 -6.53 9.95 -12.59
N GLY A 103 -7.26 8.94 -12.14
CA GLY A 103 -7.56 7.72 -12.92
C GLY A 103 -7.07 6.44 -12.25
N SER A 104 -6.44 6.58 -11.10
CA SER A 104 -6.07 5.52 -10.19
C SER A 104 -6.45 5.95 -8.76
N ARG A 105 -5.73 5.49 -7.73
CA ARG A 105 -5.90 5.88 -6.33
C ARG A 105 -4.65 6.59 -5.81
N GLN A 106 -4.75 7.27 -4.66
CA GLN A 106 -3.64 7.95 -3.96
C GLN A 106 -2.96 9.07 -4.78
N HIS A 107 -3.70 9.72 -5.66
CA HIS A 107 -3.22 10.85 -6.46
C HIS A 107 -3.37 12.18 -5.72
N PHE A 108 -2.84 12.27 -4.49
CA PHE A 108 -2.84 13.45 -3.66
C PHE A 108 -1.47 13.68 -3.00
N ALA A 109 -1.06 14.93 -2.89
CA ALA A 109 0.11 15.32 -2.12
C ALA A 109 -0.25 15.32 -0.62
N PRO A 110 0.39 14.49 0.22
CA PRO A 110 0.02 14.36 1.64
C PRO A 110 0.13 15.66 2.44
N ALA A 111 0.98 16.58 1.99
CA ALA A 111 1.18 17.89 2.61
C ALA A 111 0.30 19.00 2.01
N SER A 112 -0.55 18.72 0.99
CA SER A 112 -1.42 19.73 0.39
C SER A 112 -2.47 20.25 1.39
N PRO A 113 -2.55 21.57 1.61
CA PRO A 113 -3.59 22.15 2.45
C PRO A 113 -5.00 21.86 1.91
N GLU A 114 -5.19 21.88 0.59
CA GLU A 114 -6.48 21.65 -0.06
C GLU A 114 -6.94 20.20 0.14
N TYR A 115 -6.06 19.22 -0.09
CA TYR A 115 -6.38 17.82 0.17
C TYR A 115 -6.76 17.61 1.64
N ARG A 116 -5.97 18.16 2.58
CA ARG A 116 -6.22 18.04 4.02
C ARG A 116 -7.55 18.66 4.43
N ARG A 117 -7.91 19.81 3.86
CA ARG A 117 -9.20 20.45 4.10
C ARG A 117 -10.35 19.58 3.60
N LEU A 118 -10.31 19.18 2.34
CA LEU A 118 -11.36 18.36 1.73
C LEU A 118 -11.53 17.00 2.42
N ALA A 119 -10.41 16.34 2.75
CA ALA A 119 -10.44 15.10 3.52
C ALA A 119 -11.03 15.29 4.91
N SER A 120 -10.70 16.39 5.60
CA SER A 120 -11.27 16.71 6.92
C SER A 120 -12.78 16.94 6.84
N GLU A 121 -13.27 17.64 5.83
CA GLU A 121 -14.71 17.88 5.60
C GLU A 121 -15.46 16.56 5.35
N LEU A 122 -14.92 15.70 4.49
CA LEU A 122 -15.50 14.38 4.21
C LEU A 122 -15.56 13.52 5.47
N VAL A 123 -14.42 13.40 6.18
CA VAL A 123 -14.34 12.55 7.37
C VAL A 123 -15.25 13.08 8.48
N THR A 124 -15.39 14.39 8.62
CA THR A 124 -16.33 15.01 9.57
C THR A 124 -17.76 14.59 9.25
N ALA A 125 -18.19 14.72 7.98
CA ALA A 125 -19.55 14.37 7.57
C ALA A 125 -19.86 12.87 7.77
N ILE A 126 -18.91 11.99 7.44
CA ILE A 126 -19.04 10.54 7.66
C ILE A 126 -19.08 10.22 9.16
N ALA A 127 -18.17 10.79 9.95
CA ALA A 127 -18.06 10.50 11.37
C ALA A 127 -19.28 11.00 12.17
N GLU A 128 -19.75 12.21 11.93
CA GLU A 128 -20.95 12.76 12.56
C GLU A 128 -22.18 11.90 12.30
N ARG A 129 -22.28 11.31 11.10
CA ARG A 129 -23.40 10.47 10.72
C ARG A 129 -23.34 9.07 11.33
N TYR A 130 -22.18 8.43 11.34
CA TYR A 130 -22.06 7.00 11.63
C TYR A 130 -21.33 6.64 12.92
N ALA A 131 -20.79 7.61 13.68
CA ALA A 131 -20.03 7.32 14.92
C ALA A 131 -20.82 6.50 15.95
N LYS A 132 -22.15 6.61 15.94
CA LYS A 132 -23.03 5.91 16.88
C LYS A 132 -23.83 4.78 16.22
N HIS A 133 -23.58 4.47 14.94
CA HIS A 133 -24.33 3.43 14.25
C HIS A 133 -23.92 2.03 14.76
N PRO A 134 -24.87 1.17 15.18
CA PRO A 134 -24.55 -0.09 15.85
C PRO A 134 -23.83 -1.11 14.96
N ALA A 135 -23.97 -1.03 13.63
CA ALA A 135 -23.22 -1.89 12.72
C ALA A 135 -21.75 -1.53 12.63
N VAL A 136 -21.37 -0.25 12.86
CA VAL A 136 -19.98 0.21 12.74
C VAL A 136 -19.22 -0.21 14.00
N VAL A 137 -18.29 -1.14 13.85
CA VAL A 137 -17.45 -1.67 14.93
C VAL A 137 -15.99 -1.27 14.81
N MET A 138 -15.59 -0.77 13.62
CA MET A 138 -14.24 -0.33 13.31
C MET A 138 -14.27 0.80 12.29
N TRP A 139 -13.24 1.63 12.31
CA TRP A 139 -12.99 2.70 11.35
C TRP A 139 -11.71 2.43 10.58
N HIS A 140 -11.82 2.42 9.25
CA HIS A 140 -10.71 2.24 8.31
C HIS A 140 -10.29 3.59 7.74
N VAL A 141 -9.19 4.14 8.24
CA VAL A 141 -8.69 5.44 7.80
C VAL A 141 -7.88 5.28 6.52
N ASN A 142 -8.28 5.99 5.46
CA ASN A 142 -7.64 5.97 4.15
C ASN A 142 -7.57 4.54 3.55
N ASN A 143 -6.47 4.15 2.94
CA ASN A 143 -6.13 2.79 2.52
C ASN A 143 -4.67 2.73 2.08
N GLU A 144 -3.90 1.81 2.64
CA GLU A 144 -2.52 1.50 2.24
C GLU A 144 -1.68 2.77 2.00
N TYR A 145 -1.52 3.61 3.01
CA TYR A 145 -0.76 4.86 2.89
C TYR A 145 0.58 4.67 2.20
N GLY A 146 0.81 5.40 1.11
CA GLY A 146 2.05 5.37 0.34
C GLY A 146 2.19 4.20 -0.65
N CYS A 147 1.18 3.32 -0.82
CA CYS A 147 1.27 2.10 -1.65
C CYS A 147 1.72 2.38 -3.09
N HIS A 148 1.09 3.32 -3.78
CA HIS A 148 1.42 3.67 -5.17
C HIS A 148 2.18 4.97 -5.31
N LEU A 149 2.18 5.79 -4.26
CA LEU A 149 2.91 7.03 -4.13
C LEU A 149 3.80 6.94 -2.88
N ASN A 150 4.94 6.27 -3.02
CA ASN A 150 5.85 6.09 -1.88
C ASN A 150 6.39 7.43 -1.36
N TYR A 151 6.67 8.39 -2.25
CA TYR A 151 7.25 9.69 -1.94
C TYR A 151 6.65 10.75 -2.85
N ASP A 152 6.28 11.90 -2.28
CA ASP A 152 5.82 13.07 -3.01
C ASP A 152 6.92 14.14 -3.09
N TYR A 153 7.28 14.56 -4.29
CA TYR A 153 8.31 15.58 -4.55
C TYR A 153 7.72 16.92 -4.99
N SER A 154 6.44 17.16 -4.73
CA SER A 154 5.73 18.40 -5.06
C SER A 154 6.27 19.61 -4.31
N ASP A 155 5.79 20.79 -4.66
CA ASP A 155 6.14 22.02 -3.93
C ASP A 155 5.46 22.07 -2.55
N ASN A 156 4.29 21.43 -2.37
CA ASN A 156 3.68 21.21 -1.06
C ASN A 156 4.61 20.39 -0.14
N ALA A 157 5.16 19.31 -0.68
CA ALA A 157 6.13 18.50 0.05
C ALA A 157 7.41 19.30 0.38
N ALA A 158 7.87 20.18 -0.53
CA ALA A 158 9.05 21.01 -0.28
C ALA A 158 8.85 21.99 0.89
N VAL A 159 7.70 22.65 0.96
CA VAL A 159 7.36 23.57 2.07
C VAL A 159 7.29 22.79 3.38
N ALA A 160 6.58 21.69 3.42
CA ALA A 160 6.41 20.88 4.63
C ALA A 160 7.72 20.23 5.09
N PHE A 161 8.55 19.76 4.15
CA PHE A 161 9.86 19.16 4.46
C PHE A 161 10.81 20.19 5.10
N ARG A 162 10.84 21.42 4.61
CA ARG A 162 11.62 22.52 5.23
C ARG A 162 11.19 22.79 6.66
N ALA A 163 9.88 22.85 6.91
CA ALA A 163 9.33 23.02 8.24
C ALA A 163 9.73 21.85 9.18
N TRP A 164 9.65 20.62 8.68
CA TRP A 164 10.06 19.41 9.41
C TRP A 164 11.56 19.44 9.75
N LEU A 165 12.41 19.84 8.80
CA LEU A 165 13.85 20.00 9.02
C LEU A 165 14.17 21.10 10.02
N ALA A 166 13.48 22.24 9.93
CA ALA A 166 13.65 23.33 10.89
C ALA A 166 13.24 22.90 12.31
N ALA A 167 12.17 22.13 12.46
CA ALA A 167 11.77 21.55 13.74
C ALA A 167 12.79 20.55 14.28
N LYS A 168 13.41 19.75 13.41
CA LYS A 168 14.39 18.72 13.79
C LYS A 168 15.76 19.30 14.15
N TYR A 169 16.28 20.21 13.33
CA TYR A 169 17.66 20.69 13.44
C TYR A 169 17.79 22.04 14.12
N GLN A 170 16.70 22.79 14.23
CA GLN A 170 16.62 24.15 14.83
C GLN A 170 17.43 25.21 14.06
N THR A 171 18.63 24.90 13.58
CA THR A 171 19.48 25.80 12.80
C THR A 171 19.96 25.16 11.51
N VAL A 172 20.21 25.98 10.49
CA VAL A 172 20.75 25.51 9.21
C VAL A 172 22.19 24.99 9.36
N ASP A 173 22.96 25.50 10.31
CA ASP A 173 24.32 25.01 10.59
C ASP A 173 24.29 23.60 11.21
N ALA A 174 23.33 23.29 12.07
CA ALA A 174 23.16 21.95 12.61
C ALA A 174 22.73 20.96 11.49
N LEU A 175 21.87 21.38 10.57
CA LEU A 175 21.52 20.59 9.38
C LEU A 175 22.76 20.35 8.51
N ASN A 176 23.54 21.39 8.21
CA ASN A 176 24.75 21.28 7.40
C ASN A 176 25.77 20.30 8.02
N ALA A 177 25.98 20.39 9.32
CA ALA A 177 26.86 19.49 10.04
C ALA A 177 26.36 18.03 9.97
N ALA A 178 25.07 17.81 10.19
CA ALA A 178 24.46 16.47 10.16
C ALA A 178 24.46 15.84 8.76
N TRP A 179 24.32 16.62 7.69
CA TRP A 179 24.30 16.15 6.32
C TRP A 179 25.68 16.17 5.65
N GLY A 180 26.71 16.76 6.26
CA GLY A 180 28.06 16.88 5.70
C GLY A 180 28.07 17.70 4.39
N THR A 181 27.36 18.82 4.36
CA THR A 181 27.06 19.58 3.14
C THR A 181 28.24 20.36 2.55
N ASP A 182 29.38 20.44 3.24
CA ASP A 182 30.60 21.04 2.67
C ASP A 182 31.11 20.22 1.47
N PHE A 183 30.73 18.93 1.39
CA PHE A 183 31.04 18.08 0.24
C PHE A 183 30.27 18.53 -1.01
N TRP A 184 30.97 18.69 -2.13
CA TRP A 184 30.42 19.14 -3.41
C TRP A 184 29.68 20.48 -3.35
N SER A 185 30.07 21.37 -2.42
CA SER A 185 29.47 22.70 -2.32
C SER A 185 27.96 22.69 -2.06
N GLN A 186 27.47 21.72 -1.26
CA GLN A 186 26.05 21.56 -0.95
C GLN A 186 25.59 22.40 0.24
N ARG A 187 26.49 23.19 0.88
CA ARG A 187 26.19 23.94 2.11
C ARG A 187 25.03 24.91 1.92
N TYR A 188 24.04 24.79 2.76
CA TYR A 188 22.87 25.69 2.82
C TYR A 188 23.14 26.89 3.72
N THR A 189 22.53 28.04 3.38
CA THR A 189 22.53 29.27 4.20
C THR A 189 21.15 29.58 4.77
N SER A 190 20.09 28.89 4.28
CA SER A 190 18.71 28.95 4.76
C SER A 190 18.03 27.61 4.51
N PHE A 191 17.07 27.23 5.34
CA PHE A 191 16.18 26.10 5.09
C PHE A 191 15.39 26.24 3.77
N ASP A 192 15.12 27.45 3.29
CA ASP A 192 14.40 27.71 2.05
C ASP A 192 15.11 27.17 0.80
N GLN A 193 16.41 26.97 0.87
CA GLN A 193 17.21 26.39 -0.21
C GLN A 193 17.07 24.88 -0.29
N VAL A 194 16.55 24.23 0.75
CA VAL A 194 16.38 22.78 0.75
C VAL A 194 15.17 22.40 -0.07
N VAL A 195 15.33 21.39 -0.92
CA VAL A 195 14.25 20.76 -1.70
C VAL A 195 14.19 19.27 -1.40
N PRO A 196 13.03 18.62 -1.59
CA PRO A 196 12.98 17.17 -1.66
C PRO A 196 14.09 16.61 -2.56
N PRO A 197 14.61 15.41 -2.33
CA PRO A 197 15.70 14.83 -3.12
C PRO A 197 15.23 14.49 -4.55
N ARG A 198 14.90 15.53 -5.33
CA ARG A 198 14.49 15.46 -6.74
C ARG A 198 15.63 14.90 -7.59
N LYS A 199 15.36 14.58 -8.84
CA LYS A 199 16.34 14.02 -9.79
C LYS A 199 17.57 14.92 -9.90
N ALA A 200 18.72 14.37 -9.62
CA ALA A 200 20.02 15.05 -9.73
C ALA A 200 20.89 14.37 -10.79
N PRO A 201 21.92 15.07 -11.34
CA PRO A 201 22.83 14.48 -12.34
C PRO A 201 23.57 13.23 -11.85
N TYR A 202 23.80 13.15 -10.53
CA TYR A 202 24.50 12.03 -9.88
C TYR A 202 23.86 11.71 -8.52
N SER A 203 24.59 11.07 -7.61
CA SER A 203 24.11 10.71 -6.30
C SER A 203 23.69 11.93 -5.47
N ARG A 204 22.54 11.82 -4.85
CA ARG A 204 22.02 12.81 -3.90
C ARG A 204 22.70 12.63 -2.52
N ASN A 205 22.54 13.61 -1.65
CA ASN A 205 23.03 13.52 -0.28
C ASN A 205 22.27 12.42 0.47
N PRO A 206 22.96 11.34 0.95
CA PRO A 206 22.27 10.21 1.57
C PRO A 206 21.59 10.56 2.89
N ALA A 207 22.12 11.52 3.66
CA ALA A 207 21.47 11.98 4.88
C ALA A 207 20.17 12.75 4.56
N GLY A 208 20.18 13.58 3.51
CA GLY A 208 19.00 14.26 3.00
C GLY A 208 17.94 13.28 2.49
N GLU A 209 18.33 12.23 1.77
CA GLU A 209 17.40 11.17 1.34
C GLU A 209 16.78 10.42 2.53
N LEU A 210 17.59 10.11 3.55
CA LEU A 210 17.11 9.44 4.75
C LEU A 210 16.11 10.30 5.53
N ASP A 211 16.40 11.59 5.68
CA ASP A 211 15.50 12.52 6.34
C ASP A 211 14.21 12.75 5.55
N PHE A 212 14.27 12.74 4.23
CA PHE A 212 13.07 12.82 3.40
C PHE A 212 12.17 11.58 3.54
N LYS A 213 12.76 10.40 3.69
CA LYS A 213 12.00 9.17 3.99
C LYS A 213 11.33 9.23 5.36
N ARG A 214 12.03 9.73 6.38
CA ARG A 214 11.46 9.95 7.73
C ARG A 214 10.33 10.97 7.70
N TYR A 215 10.57 12.12 7.05
CA TYR A 215 9.54 13.14 6.83
C TYR A 215 8.30 12.54 6.15
N THR A 216 8.47 11.70 5.13
CA THR A 216 7.35 11.06 4.44
C THR A 216 6.52 10.20 5.41
N SER A 217 7.18 9.33 6.18
CA SER A 217 6.49 8.51 7.19
C SER A 217 5.73 9.37 8.21
N ASP A 218 6.37 10.42 8.72
CA ASP A 218 5.77 11.32 9.71
C ASP A 218 4.58 12.09 9.13
N THR A 219 4.67 12.53 7.87
CA THR A 219 3.58 13.27 7.18
C THR A 219 2.37 12.37 6.92
N LEU A 220 2.59 11.12 6.53
CA LEU A 220 1.51 10.15 6.35
C LEU A 220 0.87 9.78 7.69
N LEU A 221 1.67 9.62 8.76
CA LEU A 221 1.16 9.41 10.10
C LEU A 221 0.31 10.60 10.58
N ASP A 222 0.72 11.81 10.29
CA ASP A 222 -0.06 13.01 10.67
C ASP A 222 -1.41 13.08 9.95
N LEU A 223 -1.51 12.61 8.69
CA LEU A 223 -2.79 12.43 8.01
C LEU A 223 -3.69 11.44 8.75
N TYR A 224 -3.17 10.26 9.09
CA TYR A 224 -3.90 9.27 9.88
C TYR A 224 -4.40 9.86 11.20
N LEU A 225 -3.54 10.57 11.91
CA LEU A 225 -3.88 11.20 13.19
C LEU A 225 -4.90 12.32 13.03
N MET A 226 -4.88 13.06 11.94
CA MET A 226 -5.87 14.09 11.62
C MET A 226 -7.26 13.45 11.50
N GLU A 227 -7.41 12.41 10.69
CA GLU A 227 -8.68 11.72 10.49
C GLU A 227 -9.14 11.02 11.77
N LYS A 228 -8.23 10.35 12.50
CA LYS A 228 -8.56 9.74 13.80
C LYS A 228 -9.07 10.76 14.81
N ARG A 229 -8.48 11.96 14.89
CA ARG A 229 -8.96 13.04 15.78
C ARG A 229 -10.38 13.46 15.44
N ILE A 230 -10.72 13.58 14.16
CA ILE A 230 -12.07 13.91 13.70
C ILE A 230 -13.07 12.82 14.10
N ILE A 231 -12.74 11.57 13.83
CA ILE A 231 -13.58 10.41 14.21
C ILE A 231 -13.85 10.42 15.73
N ARG A 232 -12.82 10.66 16.53
CA ARG A 232 -12.96 10.73 17.99
C ARG A 232 -13.77 11.95 18.45
N ALA A 233 -13.60 13.11 17.79
CA ALA A 233 -14.38 14.31 18.08
C ALA A 233 -15.89 14.13 17.83
N ALA A 234 -16.28 13.31 16.84
CA ALA A 234 -17.66 12.91 16.57
C ALA A 234 -18.24 11.94 17.63
N GLY A 235 -17.44 11.52 18.61
CA GLY A 235 -17.85 10.65 19.70
C GLY A 235 -17.72 9.15 19.40
N ALA A 236 -17.04 8.76 18.35
CA ALA A 236 -16.78 7.36 18.01
C ALA A 236 -15.86 6.70 19.06
N MET A 237 -16.28 5.54 19.59
CA MET A 237 -15.51 4.75 20.54
C MET A 237 -14.92 3.46 19.94
N GLN A 238 -15.32 3.12 18.72
CA GLN A 238 -14.86 1.95 17.98
C GLN A 238 -13.36 2.02 17.70
N SER A 239 -12.72 0.88 17.43
CA SER A 239 -11.32 0.84 17.02
C SER A 239 -11.09 1.60 15.73
N VAL A 240 -9.97 2.34 15.63
CA VAL A 240 -9.55 3.06 14.43
C VAL A 240 -8.25 2.45 13.93
N THR A 241 -8.22 2.06 12.66
CA THR A 241 -7.10 1.42 12.01
C THR A 241 -6.80 2.03 10.64
N THR A 242 -5.70 1.64 10.04
CA THR A 242 -5.38 1.70 8.61
C THR A 242 -4.55 0.47 8.26
N ASN A 243 -4.67 -0.02 7.04
CA ASN A 243 -4.01 -1.25 6.62
C ASN A 243 -2.53 -1.04 6.30
N PHE A 244 -1.68 -1.85 6.90
CA PHE A 244 -0.26 -1.96 6.62
C PHE A 244 -0.01 -2.96 5.47
N MET A 245 1.22 -3.03 4.95
CA MET A 245 1.57 -3.83 3.77
C MET A 245 2.85 -4.66 4.03
N GLY A 246 2.88 -5.41 5.12
CA GLY A 246 4.05 -6.19 5.51
C GLY A 246 5.28 -5.32 5.79
N ALA A 247 6.43 -5.65 5.22
CA ALA A 247 7.65 -4.85 5.34
C ALA A 247 7.66 -3.72 4.29
N PHE A 248 7.09 -2.57 4.63
CA PHE A 248 6.91 -1.45 3.73
C PHE A 248 7.79 -0.25 4.13
N PRO A 249 8.91 0.01 3.42
CA PRO A 249 9.91 1.01 3.81
C PRO A 249 9.45 2.46 3.91
N PRO A 250 8.43 2.94 3.15
CA PRO A 250 7.95 4.32 3.24
C PRO A 250 7.28 4.71 4.57
N ALA A 251 6.87 3.73 5.38
CA ALA A 251 6.23 3.98 6.67
C ALA A 251 7.00 3.27 7.81
N ASP A 252 7.32 4.00 8.87
CA ASP A 252 7.91 3.43 10.10
C ASP A 252 6.79 2.88 10.99
N TYR A 253 6.43 1.63 10.79
CA TYR A 253 5.35 0.99 11.53
C TYR A 253 5.58 0.92 13.05
N TRP A 254 6.83 0.95 13.51
CA TRP A 254 7.13 1.04 14.95
C TRP A 254 6.74 2.39 15.54
N ALA A 255 6.92 3.47 14.77
CA ALA A 255 6.43 4.80 15.16
C ALA A 255 4.91 4.92 15.03
N TRP A 256 4.27 4.21 14.08
CA TRP A 256 2.84 4.27 13.83
C TRP A 256 2.00 3.43 14.81
N ALA A 257 2.44 2.22 15.12
CA ALA A 257 1.67 1.25 15.90
C ALA A 257 1.16 1.75 17.26
N PRO A 258 1.89 2.59 18.03
CA PRO A 258 1.37 3.18 19.27
C PRO A 258 0.10 4.03 19.06
N HIS A 259 -0.10 4.57 17.86
CA HIS A 259 -1.25 5.40 17.51
C HIS A 259 -2.43 4.60 16.94
N MET A 260 -2.22 3.35 16.56
CA MET A 260 -3.25 2.46 16.06
C MET A 260 -4.01 1.81 17.22
N ASP A 261 -5.34 1.67 17.12
CA ASP A 261 -6.09 0.90 18.13
C ASP A 261 -5.91 -0.60 17.86
N VAL A 262 -5.90 -1.00 16.60
CA VAL A 262 -5.61 -2.36 16.13
C VAL A 262 -4.68 -2.28 14.92
N VAL A 263 -3.69 -3.17 14.84
CA VAL A 263 -2.83 -3.32 13.66
C VAL A 263 -3.53 -4.19 12.63
N THR A 264 -3.52 -3.75 11.38
CA THR A 264 -4.06 -4.53 10.25
C THR A 264 -3.02 -4.62 9.13
N ASP A 265 -3.04 -5.70 8.37
CA ASP A 265 -2.04 -6.00 7.31
C ASP A 265 -2.69 -6.49 6.03
N ASP A 266 -2.14 -6.09 4.90
CA ASP A 266 -2.48 -6.60 3.59
C ASP A 266 -1.36 -7.49 3.09
N ASN A 267 -1.71 -8.72 2.75
CA ASN A 267 -0.71 -9.72 2.40
C ASN A 267 -1.14 -10.57 1.20
N TYR A 268 -0.42 -10.39 0.12
CA TYR A 268 -0.70 -11.03 -1.16
C TYR A 268 0.47 -11.92 -1.62
N PRO A 269 0.69 -13.12 -1.03
CA PRO A 269 1.73 -14.03 -1.48
C PRO A 269 1.52 -14.47 -2.92
N ASP A 270 2.63 -14.68 -3.66
CA ASP A 270 2.55 -15.16 -5.05
C ASP A 270 2.28 -16.66 -5.10
N PRO A 271 1.17 -17.09 -5.71
CA PRO A 271 0.91 -18.52 -5.85
C PRO A 271 1.92 -19.29 -6.71
N ASN A 272 2.67 -18.59 -7.59
CA ASN A 272 3.74 -19.18 -8.39
C ASN A 272 5.03 -19.42 -7.63
N ASP A 273 5.25 -18.70 -6.53
CA ASP A 273 6.43 -18.85 -5.69
C ASP A 273 6.14 -19.83 -4.55
N PRO A 274 6.72 -21.04 -4.58
CA PRO A 274 6.51 -22.03 -3.52
C PRO A 274 7.02 -21.58 -2.16
N GLU A 275 7.91 -20.57 -2.09
CA GLU A 275 8.49 -20.04 -0.87
C GLU A 275 7.77 -18.77 -0.36
N SER A 276 6.78 -18.26 -1.08
CA SER A 276 6.06 -17.00 -0.74
C SER A 276 5.43 -17.03 0.67
N PHE A 277 5.13 -18.22 1.19
CA PHE A 277 4.62 -18.39 2.57
C PHE A 277 5.63 -17.92 3.64
N ARG A 278 6.95 -17.91 3.35
CA ARG A 278 7.98 -17.45 4.29
C ARG A 278 7.95 -15.93 4.45
N ALA A 279 7.84 -15.20 3.33
CA ALA A 279 7.65 -13.75 3.36
C ALA A 279 6.36 -13.36 4.09
N SER A 280 5.27 -14.11 3.85
CA SER A 280 4.02 -13.94 4.58
C SER A 280 4.17 -14.22 6.07
N ALA A 281 4.90 -15.25 6.45
CA ALA A 281 5.18 -15.57 7.84
C ALA A 281 5.94 -14.44 8.54
N PHE A 282 6.96 -13.89 7.88
CA PHE A 282 7.72 -12.74 8.38
C PHE A 282 6.83 -11.50 8.58
N ALA A 283 6.02 -11.14 7.57
CA ALA A 283 5.10 -10.00 7.66
C ALA A 283 4.13 -10.14 8.85
N ARG A 284 3.55 -11.31 9.04
CA ARG A 284 2.63 -11.61 10.16
C ARG A 284 3.29 -11.54 11.52
N ASP A 285 4.52 -12.04 11.64
CA ASP A 285 5.31 -11.91 12.88
C ASP A 285 5.68 -10.45 13.15
N LEU A 286 5.97 -9.66 12.11
CA LEU A 286 6.15 -8.21 12.22
C LEU A 286 4.89 -7.55 12.79
N MET A 287 3.72 -7.77 12.17
CA MET A 287 2.45 -7.19 12.63
C MET A 287 2.15 -7.53 14.09
N ARG A 288 2.27 -8.79 14.46
CA ARG A 288 2.11 -9.22 15.85
C ARG A 288 3.08 -8.52 16.80
N SER A 289 4.32 -8.28 16.35
CA SER A 289 5.37 -7.68 17.17
C SER A 289 5.18 -6.19 17.42
N LEU A 290 4.47 -5.48 16.54
CA LEU A 290 4.19 -4.04 16.67
C LEU A 290 3.34 -3.71 17.90
N LYS A 291 2.39 -4.60 18.26
CA LYS A 291 1.54 -4.50 19.47
C LYS A 291 1.36 -5.89 20.09
N PRO A 292 2.33 -6.38 20.88
CA PRO A 292 2.36 -7.76 21.36
C PRO A 292 1.11 -8.21 22.13
N ASP A 293 0.49 -7.30 22.89
CA ASP A 293 -0.66 -7.59 23.74
C ASP A 293 -2.02 -7.37 23.05
N THR A 294 -2.01 -7.03 21.77
CA THR A 294 -3.23 -6.76 21.00
C THR A 294 -3.24 -7.65 19.77
N PRO A 295 -4.33 -8.41 19.52
CA PRO A 295 -4.47 -9.14 18.26
C PRO A 295 -4.44 -8.21 17.06
N TRP A 296 -3.94 -8.72 15.93
CA TRP A 296 -3.92 -8.02 14.66
C TRP A 296 -4.91 -8.67 13.68
N LEU A 297 -5.26 -7.96 12.61
CA LEU A 297 -6.17 -8.47 11.58
C LEU A 297 -5.44 -8.58 10.23
N LEU A 298 -5.63 -9.70 9.52
CA LEU A 298 -5.30 -9.77 8.10
C LEU A 298 -6.44 -9.08 7.34
N MET A 299 -6.23 -7.81 6.96
CA MET A 299 -7.27 -6.97 6.36
C MET A 299 -7.51 -7.30 4.90
N GLU A 300 -6.44 -7.62 4.16
CA GLU A 300 -6.56 -8.01 2.78
C GLU A 300 -5.70 -9.23 2.43
N GLN A 301 -6.29 -10.17 1.73
CA GLN A 301 -5.62 -11.21 0.97
C GLN A 301 -6.45 -11.62 -0.24
N ALA A 302 -5.81 -12.12 -1.29
CA ALA A 302 -6.55 -12.61 -2.46
C ALA A 302 -7.28 -13.93 -2.16
N THR A 303 -8.52 -14.05 -2.64
CA THR A 303 -9.24 -15.33 -2.66
C THR A 303 -8.65 -16.30 -3.68
N ASN A 304 -8.10 -15.78 -4.81
CA ASN A 304 -7.55 -16.56 -5.92
C ASN A 304 -6.47 -15.75 -6.65
N ALA A 305 -6.53 -15.69 -8.01
CA ALA A 305 -5.60 -14.93 -8.84
C ALA A 305 -5.76 -13.41 -8.63
N LEU A 306 -4.67 -12.70 -8.78
CA LEU A 306 -4.58 -11.23 -8.85
C LEU A 306 -4.53 -10.77 -10.31
N ASN A 307 -4.37 -9.47 -10.55
CA ASN A 307 -4.32 -8.89 -11.89
C ASN A 307 -3.21 -7.86 -12.10
N TRP A 308 -2.30 -7.70 -11.13
CA TRP A 308 -1.24 -6.68 -11.19
C TRP A 308 0.19 -7.22 -11.29
N ARG A 309 0.36 -8.56 -11.28
CA ARG A 309 1.67 -9.18 -11.46
C ARG A 309 1.97 -9.43 -12.94
N PRO A 310 3.24 -9.54 -13.33
CA PRO A 310 3.60 -9.98 -14.68
C PRO A 310 2.98 -11.32 -15.05
N THR A 311 2.91 -12.27 -14.08
CA THR A 311 2.21 -13.55 -14.20
C THR A 311 1.26 -13.70 -13.01
N ASN A 312 -0.04 -13.83 -13.29
CA ASN A 312 -1.07 -13.98 -12.28
C ASN A 312 -1.57 -15.43 -12.26
N ALA A 313 -1.10 -16.22 -11.29
CA ALA A 313 -1.53 -17.58 -11.10
C ALA A 313 -2.73 -17.70 -10.17
N PRO A 314 -3.63 -18.68 -10.40
CA PRO A 314 -4.62 -19.04 -9.41
C PRO A 314 -3.97 -19.77 -8.23
N LYS A 315 -4.57 -19.65 -7.05
CA LYS A 315 -4.18 -20.44 -5.90
C LYS A 315 -4.52 -21.91 -6.10
N ALA A 316 -3.63 -22.80 -5.70
CA ALA A 316 -3.89 -24.23 -5.67
C ALA A 316 -5.02 -24.58 -4.67
N PRO A 317 -5.74 -25.69 -4.85
CA PRO A 317 -6.72 -26.16 -3.90
C PRO A 317 -6.14 -26.24 -2.47
N GLY A 318 -6.81 -25.60 -1.50
CA GLY A 318 -6.36 -25.54 -0.11
C GLY A 318 -5.35 -24.44 0.23
N GLN A 319 -4.68 -23.83 -0.75
CA GLN A 319 -3.64 -22.81 -0.52
C GLN A 319 -4.21 -21.56 0.17
N MET A 320 -5.42 -21.11 -0.21
CA MET A 320 -6.09 -19.99 0.44
C MET A 320 -6.33 -20.29 1.93
N ALA A 321 -6.87 -21.47 2.25
CA ALA A 321 -7.11 -21.88 3.61
C ALA A 321 -5.82 -22.00 4.43
N ALA A 322 -4.78 -22.61 3.85
CA ALA A 322 -3.47 -22.75 4.51
C ALA A 322 -2.84 -21.39 4.86
N LEU A 323 -2.89 -20.43 3.93
CA LEU A 323 -2.39 -19.07 4.17
C LEU A 323 -3.23 -18.33 5.23
N SER A 324 -4.56 -18.47 5.22
CA SER A 324 -5.43 -17.91 6.24
C SER A 324 -5.15 -18.51 7.62
N MET A 325 -5.02 -19.83 7.71
CA MET A 325 -4.70 -20.51 8.97
C MET A 325 -3.30 -20.17 9.47
N GLN A 326 -2.34 -19.89 8.58
CA GLN A 326 -1.03 -19.40 8.98
C GLN A 326 -1.13 -18.02 9.68
N ALA A 327 -2.02 -17.12 9.22
CA ALA A 327 -2.24 -15.83 9.87
C ALA A 327 -2.85 -16.02 11.28
N VAL A 328 -3.88 -16.85 11.41
CA VAL A 328 -4.49 -17.21 12.71
C VAL A 328 -3.46 -17.82 13.67
N ALA A 329 -2.66 -18.79 13.19
CA ALA A 329 -1.61 -19.40 14.01
C ALA A 329 -0.51 -18.42 14.45
N ARG A 330 -0.43 -17.24 13.80
CA ARG A 330 0.48 -16.13 14.15
C ARG A 330 -0.23 -14.97 14.84
N GLY A 331 -1.41 -15.21 15.41
CA GLY A 331 -2.12 -14.28 16.29
C GLY A 331 -3.09 -13.33 15.61
N ALA A 332 -3.51 -13.60 14.36
CA ALA A 332 -4.59 -12.82 13.76
C ALA A 332 -5.95 -13.21 14.32
N ASP A 333 -6.75 -12.21 14.70
CA ASP A 333 -8.15 -12.36 15.16
C ASP A 333 -9.17 -12.10 14.04
N GLY A 334 -8.72 -11.89 12.82
CA GLY A 334 -9.59 -11.69 11.66
C GLY A 334 -8.88 -12.00 10.35
N ILE A 335 -9.68 -12.52 9.43
CA ILE A 335 -9.28 -12.86 8.06
C ILE A 335 -10.26 -12.19 7.11
N MET A 336 -9.78 -11.14 6.46
CA MET A 336 -10.53 -10.41 5.46
C MET A 336 -9.92 -10.63 4.07
N PHE A 337 -10.74 -10.50 3.05
CA PHE A 337 -10.36 -10.76 1.67
C PHE A 337 -10.61 -9.55 0.78
N SER A 338 -9.68 -9.29 -0.13
CA SER A 338 -9.84 -8.32 -1.20
C SER A 338 -9.75 -8.99 -2.57
N SER A 339 -10.49 -8.46 -3.55
CA SER A 339 -10.42 -8.93 -4.94
C SER A 339 -9.20 -8.37 -5.68
N GLY A 340 -8.47 -7.47 -5.04
CA GLY A 340 -7.49 -6.65 -5.71
C GLY A 340 -8.14 -5.70 -6.73
N ALA A 341 -7.33 -4.93 -7.47
CA ALA A 341 -7.81 -3.96 -8.46
C ALA A 341 -8.39 -4.64 -9.72
N SER A 342 -9.42 -5.48 -9.61
CA SER A 342 -10.04 -6.10 -10.79
C SER A 342 -11.07 -5.15 -11.40
N ARG A 343 -10.82 -4.70 -12.63
CA ARG A 343 -11.78 -3.89 -13.41
C ARG A 343 -12.79 -4.80 -14.10
N GLY A 344 -14.08 -4.43 -14.01
CA GLY A 344 -15.16 -5.02 -14.79
C GLY A 344 -15.99 -6.11 -14.11
N ARG A 345 -16.91 -6.73 -14.84
CA ARG A 345 -17.90 -7.72 -14.35
C ARG A 345 -17.31 -8.94 -13.62
N ALA A 346 -16.02 -9.20 -13.76
CA ALA A 346 -15.29 -10.23 -13.03
C ALA A 346 -15.01 -9.88 -11.57
N ALA A 347 -15.09 -8.59 -11.22
CA ALA A 347 -14.86 -8.04 -9.89
C ALA A 347 -16.08 -8.07 -8.97
N ARG A 348 -17.06 -8.91 -9.23
CA ARG A 348 -18.10 -9.14 -8.22
C ARG A 348 -17.42 -9.64 -6.97
N SER A 349 -17.27 -8.72 -6.06
CA SER A 349 -16.58 -8.67 -4.77
C SER A 349 -15.89 -9.96 -4.31
N SER A 350 -14.78 -9.82 -3.64
CA SER A 350 -14.10 -10.86 -2.87
C SER A 350 -15.10 -11.67 -2.06
N THR A 351 -16.06 -10.98 -1.48
CA THR A 351 -17.14 -11.51 -0.66
C THR A 351 -18.01 -12.53 -1.43
N ARG A 352 -18.42 -12.24 -2.68
CA ARG A 352 -19.16 -13.23 -3.49
C ARG A 352 -18.32 -14.45 -3.88
N ARG A 353 -17.01 -14.31 -4.01
CA ARG A 353 -16.12 -15.46 -4.28
C ARG A 353 -15.89 -16.30 -3.04
N CYS A 354 -15.78 -15.69 -1.87
CA CYS A 354 -15.75 -16.41 -0.58
C CYS A 354 -17.04 -17.17 -0.31
N CYS A 355 -18.19 -16.60 -0.74
CA CYS A 355 -19.51 -17.17 -0.49
C CYS A 355 -19.93 -18.31 -1.43
N ARG A 356 -19.18 -18.61 -2.51
CA ARG A 356 -19.49 -19.79 -3.32
C ARG A 356 -19.08 -21.04 -2.57
N LYS A 357 -20.05 -21.83 -2.14
CA LYS A 357 -19.81 -23.21 -1.73
C LYS A 357 -18.99 -23.90 -2.83
N PRO A 358 -17.95 -24.68 -2.50
CA PRO A 358 -17.31 -25.53 -3.50
C PRO A 358 -18.39 -26.41 -4.11
N ALA A 359 -18.39 -26.52 -5.45
CA ALA A 359 -19.29 -27.45 -6.12
C ALA A 359 -19.15 -28.82 -5.42
N PRO A 360 -20.25 -29.52 -5.12
CA PRO A 360 -20.18 -30.83 -4.50
C PRO A 360 -19.21 -31.66 -5.32
N ALA A 361 -18.27 -32.32 -4.63
CA ALA A 361 -17.37 -33.24 -5.30
C ALA A 361 -18.24 -34.22 -6.10
N PRO A 362 -17.88 -34.54 -7.37
CA PRO A 362 -18.63 -35.51 -8.15
C PRO A 362 -18.72 -36.82 -7.33
N ALA A 363 -19.92 -37.36 -7.23
CA ALA A 363 -20.17 -38.58 -6.48
C ALA A 363 -19.16 -39.66 -6.90
N PRO A 364 -18.59 -40.44 -5.98
CA PRO A 364 -17.68 -41.52 -6.34
C PRO A 364 -18.45 -42.55 -7.14
N GLY A 365 -18.28 -42.55 -8.46
CA GLY A 365 -19.00 -43.47 -9.39
C GLY A 365 -19.15 -42.99 -10.84
N ALA A 366 -19.00 -41.71 -11.15
CA ALA A 366 -19.04 -41.24 -12.53
C ALA A 366 -17.68 -41.47 -13.22
N ARG A 367 -17.43 -42.67 -13.68
CA ARG A 367 -16.34 -42.98 -14.62
C ARG A 367 -16.76 -42.53 -16.01
N SER A 368 -16.16 -41.46 -16.51
CA SER A 368 -16.17 -41.18 -17.94
C SER A 368 -15.26 -42.24 -18.62
N SER A 369 -15.88 -43.16 -19.32
CA SER A 369 -15.23 -44.09 -20.21
C SER A 369 -14.74 -43.34 -21.45
N ASN A 370 -13.47 -42.91 -21.46
CA ASN A 370 -12.68 -42.66 -22.67
C ASN A 370 -11.22 -42.39 -22.29
N TRP A 371 -10.49 -43.47 -22.01
CA TRP A 371 -9.03 -43.47 -22.10
C TRP A 371 -8.63 -44.82 -22.74
N GLY A 372 -8.16 -44.75 -23.98
CA GLY A 372 -7.52 -45.85 -24.64
C GLY A 372 -6.15 -46.19 -24.03
N PRO A 373 -5.65 -47.41 -24.18
CA PRO A 373 -4.53 -47.92 -23.41
C PRO A 373 -3.18 -47.58 -24.04
N SER A 374 -2.30 -46.95 -23.28
CA SER A 374 -0.85 -47.11 -23.44
C SER A 374 -0.14 -46.84 -22.12
N SER A 375 0.34 -47.92 -21.52
CA SER A 375 1.24 -47.95 -20.37
C SER A 375 2.67 -47.51 -20.75
N PRO A 376 3.63 -47.22 -19.81
CA PRO A 376 4.15 -48.29 -18.93
C PRO A 376 4.51 -47.86 -17.49
N HIS A 377 4.44 -48.85 -16.62
CA HIS A 377 5.17 -49.06 -15.36
C HIS A 377 5.78 -47.91 -14.56
N CYS A 378 5.22 -47.68 -13.36
CA CYS A 378 5.91 -47.09 -12.24
C CYS A 378 6.10 -48.11 -11.11
N PRO A 379 7.30 -48.32 -10.58
CA PRO A 379 7.52 -49.34 -9.55
C PRO A 379 7.12 -48.83 -8.16
N ARG A 380 6.51 -49.70 -7.40
CA ARG A 380 6.17 -49.52 -5.99
C ARG A 380 7.46 -49.31 -5.17
N SER A 381 7.60 -48.20 -4.46
CA SER A 381 8.60 -48.05 -3.43
C SER A 381 7.98 -48.02 -2.04
N ARG A 382 8.68 -48.66 -1.17
CA ARG A 382 8.44 -49.17 0.15
C ARG A 382 8.11 -48.07 1.20
N ARG A 383 7.45 -48.52 2.28
CA ARG A 383 7.16 -47.83 3.53
C ARG A 383 8.35 -47.01 4.06
N ALA A 384 8.09 -45.80 4.51
CA ALA A 384 9.00 -44.99 5.31
C ALA A 384 8.96 -45.39 6.80
N PRO A 385 10.08 -45.35 7.50
CA PRO A 385 10.13 -45.58 8.94
C PRO A 385 9.96 -44.30 9.77
N ALA A 386 9.72 -44.51 11.04
CA ALA A 386 9.29 -43.64 12.09
C ALA A 386 10.15 -42.36 12.35
N THR A 387 9.47 -41.37 12.88
CA THR A 387 9.93 -40.11 13.48
C THR A 387 11.19 -40.24 14.36
N PRO A 388 12.13 -39.29 14.25
CA PRO A 388 13.11 -39.05 15.32
C PRO A 388 12.64 -37.95 16.28
N ALA A 389 12.82 -38.25 17.57
CA ALA A 389 12.58 -37.35 18.70
C ALA A 389 13.61 -36.20 18.72
N TRP A 390 13.14 -35.04 19.17
CA TRP A 390 13.97 -33.86 19.41
C TRP A 390 14.83 -34.04 20.67
N PRO A 391 16.12 -33.66 20.70
CA PRO A 391 16.87 -33.61 21.92
C PRO A 391 16.63 -32.33 22.70
N SER A 392 16.37 -32.49 23.98
CA SER A 392 16.27 -31.44 24.98
C SER A 392 17.62 -30.79 25.19
N CYS A 393 17.72 -29.47 25.11
CA CYS A 393 18.92 -28.71 25.43
C CYS A 393 18.89 -28.34 26.91
N SER A 394 19.76 -29.02 27.70
CA SER A 394 20.02 -28.68 29.09
C SER A 394 21.07 -27.59 29.20
N THR A 395 20.79 -26.61 30.04
CA THR A 395 21.70 -25.52 30.45
C THR A 395 22.96 -26.01 31.17
N GLY A 396 24.11 -25.58 30.70
CA GLY A 396 25.38 -25.70 31.42
C GLY A 396 26.19 -24.40 31.29
N ARG A 397 26.34 -23.69 32.43
CA ARG A 397 27.31 -22.60 32.62
C ARG A 397 28.73 -23.18 32.68
N THR A 398 29.69 -22.51 32.02
CA THR A 398 31.01 -22.14 32.64
C THR A 398 31.91 -21.41 31.64
N GLY A 399 32.49 -20.29 32.05
CA GLY A 399 33.92 -19.97 32.04
C GLY A 399 34.58 -19.44 30.77
N GLY A 400 34.83 -18.17 30.79
CA GLY A 400 35.69 -17.28 30.05
C GLY A 400 36.90 -17.80 29.27
N ARG A 401 37.20 -17.11 28.18
CA ARG A 401 38.47 -16.49 27.81
C ARG A 401 38.34 -15.75 26.46
N SER A 402 38.95 -14.58 26.41
CA SER A 402 39.13 -13.69 25.27
C SER A 402 39.92 -14.33 24.13
N ALA A 403 39.48 -14.14 22.88
CA ALA A 403 40.31 -14.23 21.68
C ALA A 403 39.83 -13.27 20.62
N THR A 404 40.69 -12.41 20.14
CA THR A 404 40.57 -11.46 19.04
C THR A 404 40.31 -12.15 17.70
N PRO A 405 39.46 -11.59 16.79
CA PRO A 405 39.31 -12.15 15.47
C PRO A 405 40.36 -11.58 14.50
N THR A 406 41.07 -12.46 13.84
CA THR A 406 41.88 -12.18 12.65
C THR A 406 41.00 -12.19 11.41
N THR A 407 41.17 -11.18 10.59
CA THR A 407 40.55 -11.02 9.25
C THR A 407 41.11 -12.03 8.23
N PRO A 408 40.29 -12.62 7.36
CA PRO A 408 40.79 -13.31 6.17
C PRO A 408 40.88 -12.35 4.97
N SER A 409 42.04 -12.29 4.37
CA SER A 409 42.32 -11.63 3.09
C SER A 409 41.75 -12.42 1.94
N CYS A 410 41.02 -11.72 1.04
CA CYS A 410 40.51 -12.28 -0.22
C CYS A 410 41.56 -12.03 -1.33
N SER A 411 42.10 -13.09 -1.90
CA SER A 411 43.02 -13.05 -3.04
C SER A 411 42.24 -12.98 -4.35
N THR A 412 42.50 -11.94 -5.12
CA THR A 412 42.02 -11.76 -6.52
C THR A 412 42.81 -12.66 -7.48
N THR A 413 42.11 -13.52 -8.21
CA THR A 413 42.67 -14.22 -9.37
C THR A 413 42.10 -13.58 -10.64
N SER A 414 42.96 -12.95 -11.41
CA SER A 414 42.69 -12.37 -12.74
C SER A 414 42.73 -13.48 -13.79
N HIS A 415 41.66 -13.59 -14.56
CA HIS A 415 41.65 -14.32 -15.84
C HIS A 415 41.54 -13.32 -17.00
N SER A 416 42.63 -13.31 -17.79
CA SER A 416 42.74 -12.63 -19.06
C SER A 416 42.03 -13.42 -20.16
N CYS A 417 41.13 -12.81 -20.94
CA CYS A 417 40.66 -13.33 -22.21
C CYS A 417 41.08 -12.35 -23.34
N SER A 418 41.79 -12.94 -24.30
CA SER A 418 42.35 -12.35 -25.47
C SER A 418 41.33 -11.94 -26.53
N ALA A 419 41.63 -10.86 -27.24
CA ALA A 419 40.88 -10.28 -28.34
C ALA A 419 40.90 -11.16 -29.60
N GLY A 420 39.73 -11.29 -30.23
CA GLY A 420 39.56 -11.75 -31.60
C GLY A 420 38.75 -10.73 -32.36
N THR A 421 39.38 -10.16 -33.43
CA THR A 421 38.77 -9.28 -34.41
C THR A 421 37.87 -10.02 -35.39
N PRO A 422 36.77 -9.45 -35.87
CA PRO A 422 36.20 -9.82 -37.17
C PRO A 422 36.12 -8.66 -38.15
N ARG A 423 36.20 -9.07 -39.40
CA ARG A 423 36.23 -8.32 -40.65
C ARG A 423 34.94 -7.55 -40.95
N SER A 424 35.14 -6.47 -41.67
CA SER A 424 34.23 -5.57 -42.35
C SER A 424 33.28 -6.23 -43.36
N THR A 425 32.00 -5.82 -43.36
CA THR A 425 31.21 -5.64 -44.60
C THR A 425 30.40 -4.36 -44.45
N GLY A 426 30.53 -3.48 -45.45
CA GLY A 426 29.93 -2.18 -45.48
C GLY A 426 28.48 -2.18 -45.92
N SER A 427 27.75 -1.18 -45.45
CA SER A 427 26.64 -0.59 -46.20
C SER A 427 26.48 0.89 -45.81
N THR A 428 26.47 1.68 -46.84
CA THR A 428 26.35 3.13 -46.91
C THR A 428 24.98 3.59 -46.44
N CYS A 429 24.95 4.59 -45.57
CA CYS A 429 23.75 5.39 -45.33
C CYS A 429 24.07 6.88 -45.53
N ARG A 430 23.29 7.52 -46.37
CA ARG A 430 23.42 8.92 -46.82
C ARG A 430 23.04 9.88 -45.69
N SER A 431 23.88 10.89 -45.50
CA SER A 431 23.62 12.10 -44.73
C SER A 431 22.78 13.08 -45.55
N THR A 432 21.66 13.53 -45.05
CA THR A 432 20.97 14.74 -45.53
C THR A 432 21.10 15.83 -44.48
N SER A 433 21.86 16.84 -44.87
CA SER A 433 22.02 18.11 -44.17
C SER A 433 20.79 18.99 -44.40
N TYR A 434 20.23 19.55 -43.32
CA TYR A 434 19.29 20.65 -43.39
C TYR A 434 19.89 21.91 -42.77
N SER A 435 19.96 22.95 -43.59
CA SER A 435 20.55 24.27 -43.33
C SER A 435 19.61 25.13 -42.49
N ARG A 436 20.20 25.92 -41.61
CA ARG A 436 19.60 27.03 -40.86
C ARG A 436 19.46 28.26 -41.74
N PRO A 437 18.45 29.10 -41.57
CA PRO A 437 18.59 30.53 -41.94
C PRO A 437 18.80 31.37 -40.67
N GLN A 438 19.82 32.22 -40.77
CA GLN A 438 20.05 33.38 -39.91
C GLN A 438 19.14 34.53 -40.34
N THR A 439 18.63 35.31 -39.38
CA THR A 439 18.35 36.73 -39.55
C THR A 439 18.66 37.50 -38.28
N SER A 440 19.42 38.54 -38.44
CA SER A 440 19.90 39.49 -37.41
C SER A 440 18.95 40.70 -37.28
N PRO A 441 19.28 41.75 -36.46
CA PRO A 441 18.37 42.28 -35.45
C PRO A 441 17.79 43.66 -35.86
N GLY A 442 16.65 43.99 -35.27
CA GLY A 442 16.05 45.31 -35.36
C GLY A 442 15.83 45.94 -34.01
N THR A 443 16.56 46.97 -33.72
CA THR A 443 16.42 47.92 -32.63
C THR A 443 15.16 48.77 -32.77
N ALA A 444 14.38 48.93 -31.70
CA ALA A 444 13.56 50.13 -31.48
C ALA A 444 13.31 50.34 -29.99
N SER A 445 13.82 51.45 -29.53
CA SER A 445 13.60 52.12 -28.25
C SER A 445 12.20 52.71 -28.18
N CYS A 446 11.56 52.66 -27.02
CA CYS A 446 10.77 53.79 -26.53
C CYS A 446 10.51 53.65 -25.02
N SER A 447 10.83 54.71 -24.32
CA SER A 447 10.67 54.96 -22.87
C SER A 447 9.29 55.49 -22.50
N PRO A 448 9.03 55.82 -21.21
CA PRO A 448 7.81 55.50 -20.51
C PRO A 448 6.84 56.67 -20.34
N ARG A 449 5.57 56.40 -19.96
CA ARG A 449 4.73 57.40 -19.33
C ARG A 449 3.88 56.78 -18.20
N SER A 450 4.02 57.43 -17.07
CA SER A 450 3.20 57.38 -15.85
C SER A 450 1.75 57.86 -16.06
N SER A 451 0.84 57.31 -15.30
CA SER A 451 -0.15 58.04 -14.43
C SER A 451 -1.24 57.08 -13.94
N THR A 452 -1.27 56.98 -12.66
CA THR A 452 -2.39 57.26 -11.70
C THR A 452 -3.83 57.17 -12.27
N CYS A 453 -4.60 56.22 -11.77
CA CYS A 453 -5.70 56.33 -10.83
C CYS A 453 -6.07 54.93 -10.32
#